data_706c535826dad5e314e4fdf2ff96a63a
#
_entry.id   706c535826dad5e314e4fdf2ff96a63a
#
_cell.length_a   1.000
_cell.length_b   1.000
_cell.length_c   1.000
_cell.angle_alpha   90.00
_cell.angle_beta   90.00
_cell.angle_gamma   90.00
#
_symmetry.space_group_name_H-M   'P 1'
#
loop_
_entity.id
_entity.type
_entity.pdbx_description
1 polymer ?
#
loop_
_entity_poly.entity_id
_entity_poly.type
_entity_poly.pdbx_seq_one_letter_code
_entity_poly.pdbx_strand_id
1 'polypeptide(L)'
;LRSLVGSEMCIRDRGMLYYSPQIWCSDDTDAIERLKIQEGTMLLYPLSTIGAHVSDCPNHALGRSTPFETRGHVALAGTFGYELDITKIPEEDRQQIPAQTAMYHKYNDLIRRGDYWRIASYLENGSYDCYMVASKDKKEALITYVQVLSRPNFHSRRVRLKGLSPENRYRIEETGEVLGGDVLMQAGMLIAPLWGDYRSRLIHLIEA
;
A
#
# COMPACT_ATOMS: atom_id res chain seq x y z
N LEU A 1 7.20 34.26 -6.41
CA LEU A 1 7.34 33.41 -5.22
C LEU A 1 6.47 32.15 -5.27
N ARG A 2 5.23 32.24 -5.79
CA ARG A 2 4.38 31.06 -5.96
C ARG A 2 4.92 30.06 -6.99
N SER A 3 5.62 30.52 -8.01
CA SER A 3 6.23 29.64 -9.02
C SER A 3 7.47 28.90 -8.51
N LEU A 4 8.13 29.41 -7.49
CA LEU A 4 9.26 28.75 -6.81
C LEU A 4 8.79 27.74 -5.73
N VAL A 5 7.66 28.06 -5.08
CA VAL A 5 7.06 27.19 -4.06
C VAL A 5 6.16 26.12 -4.70
N GLY A 6 5.68 26.36 -5.90
CA GLY A 6 4.84 25.41 -6.65
C GLY A 6 5.60 24.43 -7.54
N SER A 7 6.93 24.53 -7.63
CA SER A 7 7.68 23.46 -8.30
C SER A 7 7.79 22.27 -7.36
N GLU A 8 7.23 21.17 -7.74
CA GLU A 8 7.29 19.90 -7.03
C GLU A 8 8.71 19.51 -6.59
N MET A 9 9.72 19.96 -7.31
CA MET A 9 11.13 19.72 -7.02
C MET A 9 11.62 20.37 -5.70
N CYS A 10 11.14 21.58 -5.38
CA CYS A 10 11.53 22.25 -4.14
C CYS A 10 10.88 21.64 -2.89
N ILE A 11 9.70 21.05 -3.04
CA ILE A 11 8.99 20.36 -1.96
C ILE A 11 9.63 19.01 -1.65
N ARG A 12 10.32 18.42 -2.61
CA ARG A 12 10.99 17.11 -2.49
C ARG A 12 12.43 17.18 -1.95
N ASP A 13 12.96 18.37 -1.71
CA ASP A 13 14.27 18.48 -1.08
C ASP A 13 14.19 17.99 0.36
N ARG A 14 15.10 17.07 0.73
CA ARG A 14 15.16 16.52 2.10
C ARG A 14 15.31 17.60 3.17
N GLY A 15 15.96 18.71 2.86
CA GLY A 15 16.09 19.85 3.76
C GLY A 15 14.73 20.47 4.11
N MET A 16 13.77 20.43 3.19
CA MET A 16 12.42 20.94 3.43
C MET A 16 11.60 20.08 4.37
N LEU A 17 11.94 18.80 4.55
CA LEU A 17 11.25 17.92 5.49
C LEU A 17 11.38 18.37 6.95
N TYR A 18 12.36 19.21 7.25
CA TYR A 18 12.48 19.84 8.56
C TYR A 18 11.33 20.82 8.84
N TYR A 19 10.87 21.53 7.81
CA TYR A 19 9.79 22.53 7.92
C TYR A 19 8.44 21.98 7.51
N SER A 20 8.43 21.03 6.58
CA SER A 20 7.21 20.39 6.05
C SER A 20 7.45 18.89 6.02
N PRO A 21 7.05 18.15 7.06
CA PRO A 21 7.38 16.72 7.20
C PRO A 21 6.60 15.80 6.26
N GLN A 22 5.72 16.34 5.44
CA GLN A 22 4.89 15.59 4.49
C GLN A 22 5.09 16.09 3.07
N ILE A 23 5.09 15.16 2.12
CA ILE A 23 5.22 15.42 0.69
C ILE A 23 3.91 15.01 0.00
N TRP A 24 3.34 15.92 -0.79
CA TRP A 24 2.27 15.62 -1.73
C TRP A 24 2.87 15.01 -3.00
N CYS A 25 3.03 13.70 -3.06
CA CYS A 25 3.84 13.02 -4.08
C CYS A 25 3.40 13.29 -5.53
N SER A 26 2.12 13.51 -5.78
CA SER A 26 1.56 13.78 -7.10
C SER A 26 0.09 14.20 -6.98
N ASP A 27 -0.37 15.04 -7.92
CA ASP A 27 -1.78 15.38 -8.11
C ASP A 27 -2.55 14.24 -8.81
N ASP A 28 -1.85 13.22 -9.29
CA ASP A 28 -2.50 12.00 -9.77
C ASP A 28 -3.02 11.18 -8.60
N THR A 29 -4.35 11.14 -8.49
CA THR A 29 -5.08 10.51 -7.39
C THR A 29 -5.57 9.11 -7.72
N ASP A 30 -5.32 8.61 -8.94
CA ASP A 30 -5.71 7.25 -9.32
C ASP A 30 -4.93 6.21 -8.54
N ALA A 31 -5.62 5.30 -7.85
CA ALA A 31 -4.99 4.33 -6.96
C ALA A 31 -3.98 3.40 -7.67
N ILE A 32 -4.19 3.09 -8.94
CA ILE A 32 -3.30 2.22 -9.71
C ILE A 32 -2.04 2.98 -10.15
N GLU A 33 -2.19 4.23 -10.59
CA GLU A 33 -1.04 5.10 -10.88
C GLU A 33 -0.24 5.40 -9.59
N ARG A 34 -0.93 5.56 -8.46
CA ARG A 34 -0.31 5.75 -7.15
C ARG A 34 0.63 4.61 -6.74
N LEU A 35 0.42 3.37 -7.20
CA LEU A 35 1.37 2.28 -6.96
C LEU A 35 2.77 2.63 -7.47
N LYS A 36 2.88 3.17 -8.68
CA LYS A 36 4.16 3.59 -9.29
C LYS A 36 4.75 4.81 -8.58
N ILE A 37 3.90 5.81 -8.34
CA ILE A 37 4.30 7.08 -7.73
C ILE A 37 4.82 6.85 -6.31
N GLN A 38 4.09 6.08 -5.52
CA GLN A 38 4.46 5.75 -4.15
C GLN A 38 5.72 4.87 -4.13
N GLU A 39 5.81 3.83 -4.98
CA GLU A 39 7.02 3.01 -5.11
C GLU A 39 8.26 3.87 -5.37
N GLY A 40 8.20 4.75 -6.36
CA GLY A 40 9.31 5.64 -6.69
C GLY A 40 9.70 6.58 -5.54
N THR A 41 8.71 7.09 -4.81
CA THR A 41 8.94 7.97 -3.66
C THR A 41 9.54 7.20 -2.47
N MET A 42 9.03 6.00 -2.20
CA MET A 42 9.49 5.15 -1.09
C MET A 42 10.94 4.70 -1.20
N LEU A 43 11.51 4.67 -2.40
CA LEU A 43 12.93 4.35 -2.60
C LEU A 43 13.85 5.46 -2.07
N LEU A 44 13.35 6.68 -1.93
CA LEU A 44 14.14 7.85 -1.54
C LEU A 44 13.71 8.45 -0.20
N TYR A 45 12.45 8.31 0.18
CA TYR A 45 11.84 8.97 1.32
C TYR A 45 11.10 7.96 2.23
N PRO A 46 11.09 8.18 3.55
CA PRO A 46 10.31 7.35 4.46
C PRO A 46 8.81 7.39 4.16
N LEU A 47 8.12 6.30 4.38
CA LEU A 47 6.66 6.21 4.24
C LEU A 47 5.92 7.28 5.04
N SER A 48 6.45 7.65 6.20
CA SER A 48 5.88 8.69 7.08
C SER A 48 5.80 10.08 6.45
N THR A 49 6.53 10.31 5.36
CA THR A 49 6.52 11.60 4.66
C THR A 49 5.55 11.64 3.49
N ILE A 50 5.00 10.50 3.08
CA ILE A 50 4.14 10.39 1.91
C ILE A 50 2.71 10.77 2.29
N GLY A 51 2.15 11.80 1.64
CA GLY A 51 0.71 12.04 1.63
C GLY A 51 0.03 11.02 0.72
N ALA A 52 -0.86 10.23 1.29
CA ALA A 52 -1.64 9.24 0.56
C ALA A 52 -3.12 9.37 0.89
N HIS A 53 -3.99 9.22 -0.11
CA HIS A 53 -5.40 9.50 0.07
C HIS A 53 -6.28 8.63 -0.82
N VAL A 54 -7.50 8.42 -0.36
CA VAL A 54 -8.59 7.82 -1.11
C VAL A 54 -9.30 8.93 -1.88
N SER A 55 -9.31 8.84 -3.20
CA SER A 55 -9.93 9.85 -4.08
C SER A 55 -11.26 9.40 -4.65
N ASP A 56 -11.92 10.28 -5.38
CA ASP A 56 -13.17 10.02 -6.08
C ASP A 56 -13.07 8.89 -7.12
N CYS A 57 -14.19 8.28 -7.39
CA CYS A 57 -14.34 7.23 -8.40
C CYS A 57 -15.63 7.45 -9.20
N PRO A 58 -15.55 7.44 -10.55
CA PRO A 58 -14.35 7.24 -11.39
C PRO A 58 -13.29 8.33 -11.19
N ASN A 59 -12.00 7.97 -11.35
CA ASN A 59 -10.93 8.96 -11.29
C ASN A 59 -11.13 10.06 -12.35
N HIS A 60 -11.02 11.31 -11.95
CA HIS A 60 -11.33 12.47 -12.80
C HIS A 60 -10.37 12.63 -14.00
N ALA A 61 -9.14 12.19 -13.88
CA ALA A 61 -8.13 12.33 -14.94
C ALA A 61 -8.15 11.16 -15.94
N LEU A 62 -8.38 9.93 -15.46
CA LEU A 62 -8.25 8.71 -16.24
C LEU A 62 -9.59 8.02 -16.53
N GLY A 63 -10.66 8.39 -15.84
CA GLY A 63 -11.95 7.71 -15.93
C GLY A 63 -11.94 6.28 -15.37
N ARG A 64 -10.85 5.86 -14.70
CA ARG A 64 -10.73 4.52 -14.13
C ARG A 64 -11.58 4.37 -12.88
N SER A 65 -12.29 3.24 -12.81
CA SER A 65 -13.03 2.85 -11.61
C SER A 65 -12.26 1.78 -10.84
N THR A 66 -11.86 2.12 -9.61
CA THR A 66 -11.15 1.22 -8.71
C THR A 66 -11.98 0.99 -7.44
N PRO A 67 -12.13 -0.26 -6.96
CA PRO A 67 -12.89 -0.54 -5.75
C PRO A 67 -12.45 0.30 -4.55
N PHE A 68 -13.40 0.70 -3.71
CA PHE A 68 -13.13 1.55 -2.54
C PHE A 68 -12.13 0.90 -1.59
N GLU A 69 -12.26 -0.41 -1.36
CA GLU A 69 -11.31 -1.20 -0.60
C GLU A 69 -9.88 -1.07 -1.14
N THR A 70 -9.68 -1.22 -2.45
CA THR A 70 -8.34 -1.11 -3.06
C THR A 70 -7.78 0.30 -2.98
N ARG A 71 -8.61 1.33 -3.16
CA ARG A 71 -8.21 2.72 -2.94
C ARG A 71 -7.69 2.93 -1.52
N GLY A 72 -8.38 2.36 -0.52
CA GLY A 72 -7.96 2.39 0.87
C GLY A 72 -6.65 1.64 1.14
N HIS A 73 -6.50 0.43 0.60
CA HIS A 73 -5.27 -0.36 0.77
C HIS A 73 -4.04 0.33 0.17
N VAL A 74 -4.18 0.97 -0.99
CA VAL A 74 -3.09 1.73 -1.62
C VAL A 74 -2.77 3.00 -0.82
N ALA A 75 -3.79 3.71 -0.34
CA ALA A 75 -3.61 4.92 0.46
C ALA A 75 -2.97 4.64 1.83
N LEU A 76 -3.08 3.41 2.33
CA LEU A 76 -2.50 3.01 3.63
C LEU A 76 -0.96 3.09 3.64
N ALA A 77 -0.31 3.12 2.48
CA ALA A 77 1.15 3.19 2.35
C ALA A 77 1.76 4.58 2.66
N GLY A 78 1.07 5.41 3.41
CA GLY A 78 1.54 6.75 3.78
C GLY A 78 0.68 7.36 4.88
N THR A 79 0.67 8.70 4.94
CA THR A 79 -0.27 9.43 5.79
C THR A 79 -1.62 9.40 5.11
N PHE A 80 -2.51 8.58 5.66
CA PHE A 80 -3.81 8.26 5.09
C PHE A 80 -4.81 9.42 5.23
N GLY A 81 -5.62 9.64 4.21
CA GLY A 81 -6.72 10.61 4.22
C GLY A 81 -7.71 10.36 3.10
N TYR A 82 -8.71 11.23 3.03
CA TYR A 82 -9.71 11.24 1.96
C TYR A 82 -9.64 12.54 1.19
N GLU A 83 -9.57 12.45 -0.13
CA GLU A 83 -9.65 13.56 -1.06
C GLU A 83 -10.83 13.34 -2.00
N LEU A 84 -12.03 13.50 -1.45
CA LEU A 84 -13.28 13.27 -2.16
C LEU A 84 -14.44 14.02 -1.46
N ASP A 85 -15.53 14.19 -2.19
CA ASP A 85 -16.78 14.70 -1.64
C ASP A 85 -17.57 13.55 -1.00
N ILE A 86 -17.47 13.43 0.33
CA ILE A 86 -18.12 12.35 1.10
C ILE A 86 -19.64 12.32 0.93
N THR A 87 -20.25 13.41 0.49
CA THR A 87 -21.70 13.48 0.27
C THR A 87 -22.13 12.86 -1.05
N LYS A 88 -21.19 12.69 -1.99
CA LYS A 88 -21.44 12.18 -3.35
C LYS A 88 -21.05 10.73 -3.56
N ILE A 89 -20.28 10.15 -2.66
CA ILE A 89 -19.90 8.73 -2.80
C ILE A 89 -21.08 7.80 -2.53
N PRO A 90 -21.12 6.61 -3.16
CA PRO A 90 -22.12 5.59 -2.90
C PRO A 90 -22.21 5.24 -1.41
N GLU A 91 -23.40 4.91 -0.95
CA GLU A 91 -23.62 4.54 0.46
C GLU A 91 -22.79 3.33 0.87
N GLU A 92 -22.61 2.36 -0.03
CA GLU A 92 -21.76 1.17 0.19
C GLU A 92 -20.30 1.54 0.49
N ASP A 93 -19.76 2.56 -0.21
CA ASP A 93 -18.42 3.07 0.01
C ASP A 93 -18.35 3.85 1.33
N ARG A 94 -19.37 4.67 1.62
CA ARG A 94 -19.46 5.45 2.86
C ARG A 94 -19.45 4.56 4.10
N GLN A 95 -20.14 3.43 4.05
CA GLN A 95 -20.17 2.46 5.14
C GLN A 95 -18.81 1.80 5.43
N GLN A 96 -17.88 1.82 4.47
CA GLN A 96 -16.54 1.26 4.65
C GLN A 96 -15.55 2.26 5.32
N ILE A 97 -15.87 3.55 5.36
CA ILE A 97 -14.98 4.59 5.92
C ILE A 97 -14.56 4.28 7.36
N PRO A 98 -15.47 3.92 8.29
CA PRO A 98 -15.06 3.60 9.66
C PRO A 98 -14.08 2.43 9.73
N ALA A 99 -14.27 1.39 8.91
CA ALA A 99 -13.38 0.25 8.84
C ALA A 99 -11.99 0.63 8.29
N GLN A 100 -11.93 1.43 7.23
CA GLN A 100 -10.67 1.94 6.69
C GLN A 100 -9.92 2.84 7.68
N THR A 101 -10.64 3.68 8.40
CA THR A 101 -10.04 4.54 9.44
C THR A 101 -9.49 3.69 10.60
N ALA A 102 -10.24 2.69 11.04
CA ALA A 102 -9.78 1.75 12.08
C ALA A 102 -8.53 0.97 11.61
N MET A 103 -8.51 0.53 10.36
CA MET A 103 -7.36 -0.12 9.74
C MET A 103 -6.13 0.79 9.73
N TYR A 104 -6.29 2.05 9.35
CA TYR A 104 -5.20 3.03 9.42
C TYR A 104 -4.67 3.20 10.83
N HIS A 105 -5.53 3.34 11.83
CA HIS A 105 -5.09 3.45 13.21
C HIS A 105 -4.39 2.19 13.72
N LYS A 106 -4.82 1.01 13.29
CA LYS A 106 -4.19 -0.27 13.62
C LYS A 106 -2.75 -0.35 13.09
N TYR A 107 -2.52 0.04 11.83
CA TYR A 107 -1.25 -0.18 11.14
C TYR A 107 -0.34 1.04 11.02
N ASN A 108 -0.82 2.23 11.40
CA ASN A 108 -0.10 3.49 11.20
C ASN A 108 1.31 3.49 11.85
N ASP A 109 1.45 2.94 13.05
CA ASP A 109 2.74 2.92 13.74
C ASP A 109 3.74 2.01 13.02
N LEU A 110 3.31 0.82 12.59
CA LEU A 110 4.09 -0.09 11.77
C LEU A 110 4.53 0.58 10.44
N ILE A 111 3.60 1.21 9.73
CA ILE A 111 3.87 1.84 8.43
C ILE A 111 4.86 2.99 8.59
N ARG A 112 4.73 3.81 9.62
CA ARG A 112 5.60 4.97 9.84
C ARG A 112 7.00 4.62 10.30
N ARG A 113 7.19 3.52 11.02
CA ARG A 113 8.45 3.16 11.69
C ARG A 113 9.12 1.93 11.11
N GLY A 114 8.37 1.11 10.39
CA GLY A 114 8.86 -0.13 9.81
C GLY A 114 9.80 0.05 8.62
N ASP A 115 10.36 -1.05 8.17
CA ASP A 115 11.18 -1.13 6.97
C ASP A 115 10.32 -1.50 5.78
N TYR A 116 10.35 -0.67 4.74
CA TYR A 116 9.67 -0.94 3.48
C TYR A 116 10.46 -1.92 2.63
N TRP A 117 9.76 -2.88 2.04
CA TRP A 117 10.30 -3.87 1.12
C TRP A 117 9.44 -3.98 -0.14
N ARG A 118 10.02 -3.67 -1.28
CA ARG A 118 9.41 -3.98 -2.58
C ARG A 118 9.53 -5.47 -2.86
N ILE A 119 8.42 -6.14 -3.05
CA ILE A 119 8.33 -7.58 -3.36
C ILE A 119 8.18 -7.78 -4.87
N ALA A 120 7.25 -7.08 -5.49
CA ALA A 120 7.01 -7.10 -6.93
C ALA A 120 6.47 -5.75 -7.38
N SER A 121 6.88 -5.31 -8.56
CA SER A 121 6.36 -4.09 -9.16
C SER A 121 5.48 -4.40 -10.37
N TYR A 122 4.32 -3.76 -10.40
CA TYR A 122 3.43 -3.79 -11.54
C TYR A 122 4.10 -3.29 -12.83
N LEU A 123 5.03 -2.35 -12.72
CA LEU A 123 5.82 -1.84 -13.86
C LEU A 123 6.66 -2.94 -14.54
N GLU A 124 7.14 -3.90 -13.75
CA GLU A 124 8.00 -4.98 -14.25
C GLU A 124 7.20 -6.17 -14.78
N ASN A 125 6.09 -6.52 -14.13
CA ASN A 125 5.34 -7.75 -14.43
C ASN A 125 4.00 -7.51 -15.15
N GLY A 126 3.51 -6.27 -15.19
CA GLY A 126 2.30 -5.84 -15.89
C GLY A 126 0.99 -6.36 -15.33
N SER A 127 0.98 -7.02 -14.18
CA SER A 127 -0.25 -7.64 -13.67
C SER A 127 -0.53 -7.45 -12.18
N TYR A 128 0.47 -7.26 -11.35
CA TYR A 128 0.27 -7.06 -9.91
C TYR A 128 1.40 -6.25 -9.28
N ASP A 129 1.07 -5.64 -8.18
CA ASP A 129 2.00 -4.98 -7.29
C ASP A 129 2.01 -5.66 -5.93
N CYS A 130 3.15 -5.68 -5.25
CA CYS A 130 3.25 -6.24 -3.91
C CYS A 130 4.40 -5.58 -3.16
N TYR A 131 4.10 -5.02 -2.02
CA TYR A 131 5.08 -4.49 -1.09
C TYR A 131 4.73 -4.88 0.34
N MET A 132 5.67 -4.74 1.22
CA MET A 132 5.45 -4.99 2.64
C MET A 132 6.21 -4.01 3.51
N VAL A 133 5.71 -3.82 4.72
CA VAL A 133 6.40 -3.10 5.79
C VAL A 133 6.60 -4.07 6.94
N ALA A 134 7.85 -4.23 7.37
CA ALA A 134 8.22 -5.07 8.50
C ALA A 134 8.63 -4.20 9.69
N SER A 135 8.25 -4.58 10.90
CA SER A 135 8.71 -3.90 12.12
C SER A 135 10.22 -4.04 12.29
N LYS A 136 10.84 -3.08 12.96
CA LYS A 136 12.31 -3.09 13.20
C LYS A 136 12.78 -4.31 13.98
N ASP A 137 11.97 -4.82 14.89
CA ASP A 137 12.23 -6.04 15.67
C ASP A 137 11.84 -7.31 14.91
N LYS A 138 11.29 -7.19 13.70
CA LYS A 138 10.85 -8.28 12.83
C LYS A 138 9.78 -9.19 13.42
N LYS A 139 8.96 -8.68 14.33
CA LYS A 139 7.87 -9.41 14.96
C LYS A 139 6.54 -9.27 14.25
N GLU A 140 6.44 -8.24 13.43
CA GLU A 140 5.21 -7.88 12.73
C GLU A 140 5.52 -7.45 11.30
N ALA A 141 4.64 -7.79 10.36
CA ALA A 141 4.73 -7.28 8.99
C ALA A 141 3.34 -7.15 8.36
N LEU A 142 3.16 -6.11 7.56
CA LEU A 142 1.96 -5.88 6.77
C LEU A 142 2.33 -5.98 5.29
N ILE A 143 1.66 -6.87 4.56
CA ILE A 143 1.81 -7.07 3.13
C ILE A 143 0.60 -6.48 2.41
N THR A 144 0.86 -5.62 1.45
CA THR A 144 -0.15 -5.10 0.52
C THR A 144 0.05 -5.75 -0.84
N TYR A 145 -0.95 -6.49 -1.28
CA TYR A 145 -0.99 -7.10 -2.61
C TYR A 145 -2.10 -6.46 -3.43
N VAL A 146 -1.77 -5.99 -4.63
CA VAL A 146 -2.73 -5.38 -5.56
C VAL A 146 -2.67 -6.11 -6.90
N GLN A 147 -3.75 -6.79 -7.25
CA GLN A 147 -3.95 -7.35 -8.58
C GLN A 147 -4.43 -6.24 -9.52
N VAL A 148 -3.55 -5.78 -10.40
CA VAL A 148 -3.87 -4.74 -11.37
C VAL A 148 -4.65 -5.30 -12.55
N LEU A 149 -4.21 -6.44 -13.07
CA LEU A 149 -4.87 -7.13 -14.18
C LEU A 149 -5.11 -8.61 -13.86
N SER A 150 -6.35 -9.03 -14.01
CA SER A 150 -6.72 -10.44 -14.03
C SER A 150 -6.23 -11.12 -15.30
N ARG A 151 -5.88 -12.40 -15.19
CA ARG A 151 -5.54 -13.23 -16.36
C ARG A 151 -6.36 -14.50 -16.33
N PRO A 152 -6.78 -15.03 -17.48
CA PRO A 152 -7.48 -16.31 -17.53
C PRO A 152 -6.58 -17.44 -17.04
N ASN A 153 -7.18 -18.47 -16.46
CA ASN A 153 -6.50 -19.65 -15.89
C ASN A 153 -5.49 -19.35 -14.76
N PHE A 154 -5.68 -18.23 -14.08
CA PHE A 154 -4.87 -17.88 -12.93
C PHE A 154 -5.46 -18.51 -11.67
N HIS A 155 -4.70 -19.38 -11.00
CA HIS A 155 -5.17 -20.08 -9.81
C HIS A 155 -4.72 -19.43 -8.50
N SER A 156 -3.45 -19.15 -8.38
CA SER A 156 -2.86 -18.54 -7.19
C SER A 156 -1.49 -17.95 -7.53
N ARG A 157 -1.02 -17.04 -6.70
CA ARG A 157 0.29 -16.43 -6.86
C ARG A 157 1.15 -16.68 -5.64
N ARG A 158 2.39 -17.06 -5.88
CA ARG A 158 3.37 -17.20 -4.82
C ARG A 158 4.27 -15.97 -4.78
N VAL A 159 4.35 -15.31 -3.63
CA VAL A 159 5.18 -14.14 -3.39
C VAL A 159 6.22 -14.46 -2.32
N ARG A 160 7.49 -14.17 -2.59
CA ARG A 160 8.58 -14.35 -1.63
C ARG A 160 8.74 -13.06 -0.83
N LEU A 161 8.52 -13.17 0.47
CA LEU A 161 8.65 -12.04 1.37
C LEU A 161 10.12 -11.68 1.62
N LYS A 162 10.37 -10.52 2.21
CA LYS A 162 11.70 -10.02 2.52
C LYS A 162 11.73 -9.41 3.92
N GLY A 163 12.91 -9.30 4.52
CA GLY A 163 13.10 -8.55 5.76
C GLY A 163 12.52 -9.20 7.03
N LEU A 164 12.01 -10.44 6.95
CA LEU A 164 11.60 -11.22 8.12
C LEU A 164 12.81 -11.85 8.81
N SER A 165 12.63 -12.34 10.04
CA SER A 165 13.61 -13.21 10.70
C SER A 165 13.44 -14.64 10.22
N PRO A 166 14.48 -15.31 9.70
CA PRO A 166 14.38 -16.71 9.27
C PRO A 166 14.09 -17.67 10.43
N GLU A 167 14.43 -17.30 11.66
CA GLU A 167 14.28 -18.13 12.86
C GLU A 167 12.90 -18.01 13.50
N ASN A 168 12.17 -16.91 13.20
CA ASN A 168 10.86 -16.68 13.77
C ASN A 168 9.78 -17.43 13.00
N ARG A 169 8.70 -17.75 13.71
CA ARG A 169 7.46 -18.23 13.11
C ARG A 169 6.45 -17.09 13.09
N TYR A 170 5.71 -17.00 12.00
CA TYR A 170 4.71 -15.94 11.80
C TYR A 170 3.34 -16.55 11.58
N ARG A 171 2.37 -16.03 12.31
CA ARG A 171 0.96 -16.32 12.10
C ARG A 171 0.37 -15.30 11.12
N ILE A 172 -0.30 -15.79 10.11
CA ILE A 172 -1.14 -14.99 9.22
C ILE A 172 -2.43 -14.71 9.96
N GLU A 173 -2.71 -13.46 10.30
CA GLU A 173 -3.85 -13.09 11.15
C GLU A 173 -5.19 -13.52 10.53
N GLU A 174 -5.33 -13.38 9.20
CA GLU A 174 -6.56 -13.64 8.48
C GLU A 174 -6.91 -15.14 8.39
N THR A 175 -5.94 -16.02 8.39
CA THR A 175 -6.14 -17.48 8.22
C THR A 175 -5.82 -18.28 9.46
N GLY A 176 -5.03 -17.73 10.38
CA GLY A 176 -4.48 -18.45 11.53
C GLY A 176 -3.31 -19.37 11.18
N GLU A 177 -2.92 -19.49 9.91
CA GLU A 177 -1.80 -20.33 9.47
C GLU A 177 -0.48 -19.82 10.05
N VAL A 178 0.37 -20.73 10.49
CA VAL A 178 1.69 -20.41 11.07
C VAL A 178 2.80 -20.98 10.19
N LEU A 179 3.65 -20.09 9.66
CA LEU A 179 4.75 -20.44 8.77
C LEU A 179 6.08 -19.93 9.32
N GLY A 180 7.18 -20.62 8.99
CA GLY A 180 8.53 -20.13 9.29
C GLY A 180 8.90 -18.91 8.44
N GLY A 181 9.67 -17.99 9.01
CA GLY A 181 10.15 -16.82 8.26
C GLY A 181 11.06 -17.21 7.10
N ASP A 182 11.86 -18.26 7.27
CA ASP A 182 12.65 -18.87 6.20
C ASP A 182 11.76 -19.39 5.06
N VAL A 183 10.67 -20.09 5.38
CA VAL A 183 9.68 -20.57 4.39
C VAL A 183 9.05 -19.41 3.65
N LEU A 184 8.60 -18.37 4.37
CA LEU A 184 7.99 -17.17 3.77
C LEU A 184 8.94 -16.44 2.83
N MET A 185 10.24 -16.40 3.15
CA MET A 185 11.24 -15.73 2.33
C MET A 185 11.76 -16.59 1.18
N GLN A 186 11.94 -17.89 1.35
CA GLN A 186 12.54 -18.77 0.33
C GLN A 186 11.49 -19.43 -0.57
N ALA A 187 10.52 -20.11 0.03
CA ALA A 187 9.43 -20.75 -0.70
C ALA A 187 8.32 -19.76 -1.07
N GLY A 188 8.10 -18.73 -0.24
CA GLY A 188 7.11 -17.70 -0.43
C GLY A 188 5.72 -18.08 0.10
N MET A 189 4.90 -17.05 0.28
CA MET A 189 3.51 -17.13 0.69
C MET A 189 2.58 -17.30 -0.51
N LEU A 190 1.54 -18.08 -0.38
CA LEU A 190 0.54 -18.28 -1.42
C LEU A 190 -0.56 -17.21 -1.28
N ILE A 191 -0.74 -16.40 -2.31
CA ILE A 191 -1.86 -15.48 -2.42
C ILE A 191 -2.99 -16.18 -3.16
N ALA A 192 -4.11 -16.36 -2.49
CA ALA A 192 -5.32 -16.90 -3.11
C ALA A 192 -5.81 -16.00 -4.25
N PRO A 193 -6.45 -16.56 -5.29
CA PRO A 193 -6.91 -15.79 -6.44
C PRO A 193 -7.85 -14.67 -6.02
N LEU A 194 -7.69 -13.51 -6.67
CA LEU A 194 -8.63 -12.41 -6.61
C LEU A 194 -9.37 -12.34 -7.96
N TRP A 195 -10.66 -12.16 -7.90
CA TRP A 195 -11.50 -12.12 -9.11
C TRP A 195 -11.71 -10.68 -9.59
N GLY A 196 -11.33 -10.42 -10.82
CA GLY A 196 -11.46 -9.11 -11.47
C GLY A 196 -10.19 -8.25 -11.36
N ASP A 197 -10.19 -7.15 -12.10
CA ASP A 197 -9.11 -6.18 -12.10
C ASP A 197 -9.19 -5.25 -10.88
N TYR A 198 -8.05 -4.64 -10.56
CA TYR A 198 -7.91 -3.64 -9.49
C TYR A 198 -8.37 -4.14 -8.11
N ARG A 199 -8.11 -5.41 -7.83
CA ARG A 199 -8.42 -6.02 -6.52
C ARG A 199 -7.19 -6.04 -5.63
N SER A 200 -7.41 -5.94 -4.33
CA SER A 200 -6.31 -5.92 -3.37
C SER A 200 -6.56 -6.81 -2.17
N ARG A 201 -5.49 -7.11 -1.46
CA ARG A 201 -5.53 -7.80 -0.18
C ARG A 201 -4.45 -7.24 0.72
N LEU A 202 -4.80 -7.00 1.97
CA LEU A 202 -3.85 -6.83 3.06
C LEU A 202 -3.67 -8.17 3.76
N ILE A 203 -2.45 -8.45 4.17
CA ILE A 203 -2.11 -9.66 4.93
C ILE A 203 -1.22 -9.24 6.07
N HIS A 204 -1.64 -9.55 7.28
CA HIS A 204 -0.94 -9.18 8.49
C HIS A 204 -0.25 -10.39 9.10
N LEU A 205 1.05 -10.27 9.31
CA LEU A 205 1.89 -11.27 9.95
C LEU A 205 2.27 -10.80 11.35
N ILE A 206 2.11 -11.66 12.32
CA ILE A 206 2.56 -11.45 13.70
C ILE A 206 3.38 -12.66 14.17
N GLU A 207 4.41 -12.42 14.96
CA GLU A 207 5.21 -13.47 15.58
C GLU A 207 4.29 -14.42 16.39
N ALA A 208 4.43 -15.73 16.19
CA ALA A 208 3.57 -16.78 16.76
C ALA A 208 4.06 -17.28 18.10
#